data_03d57a8996801d4043c39836a2191ea1
#
_entry.id   03d57a8996801d4043c39836a2191ea1
#
_cell.length_a   1.000
_cell.length_b   1.000
_cell.length_c   1.000
_cell.angle_alpha   90.00
_cell.angle_beta   90.00
_cell.angle_gamma   90.00
#
_symmetry.space_group_name_H-M   'P 1'
#
loop_
_entity.id
_entity.type
_entity.pdbx_description
1 polymer ?
#
loop_
_entity_poly.entity_id
_entity_poly.type
_entity_poly.pdbx_seq_one_letter_code
_entity_poly.pdbx_strand_id
1 'polypeptide(L)'
;MDWYPKEREKFYKSIQSSQSNLILAGDSHNSWISNLYSKQKKFVGIEIGAPSISSPNFIDAFGDMVDPIDKSFIESNKNLIWTNGKNKGYVELEIYSEFVEVKFNYVSTVKSKRYKKLQPISFKINHNKPMI
;
A
#
# COMPACT_ATOMS: atom_id res chain seq x y z
N MET A 1 7.55 -5.79 7.76
CA MET A 1 7.61 -6.69 8.97
C MET A 1 8.12 -8.11 8.69
N ASP A 2 8.60 -8.40 7.52
CA ASP A 2 9.04 -9.76 7.16
C ASP A 2 10.33 -10.22 7.86
N TRP A 3 11.16 -9.29 8.32
CA TRP A 3 12.36 -9.56 9.09
C TRP A 3 12.09 -10.09 10.52
N TYR A 4 10.88 -9.90 11.06
CA TYR A 4 10.51 -10.31 12.42
C TYR A 4 9.22 -11.15 12.43
N PRO A 5 9.23 -12.36 11.86
CA PRO A 5 8.02 -13.15 11.69
C PRO A 5 7.31 -13.53 13.01
N LYS A 6 8.07 -13.72 14.10
CA LYS A 6 7.48 -14.00 15.43
C LYS A 6 6.73 -12.79 15.99
N GLU A 7 7.31 -11.60 15.86
CA GLU A 7 6.69 -10.37 16.34
C GLU A 7 5.48 -9.97 15.48
N ARG A 8 5.56 -10.17 14.16
CA ARG A 8 4.43 -10.01 13.26
C ARG A 8 3.24 -10.88 13.68
N GLU A 9 3.46 -12.15 14.00
CA GLU A 9 2.38 -13.04 14.44
C GLU A 9 1.80 -12.64 15.81
N LYS A 10 2.62 -12.15 16.73
CA LYS A 10 2.13 -11.59 18.00
C LYS A 10 1.23 -10.37 17.74
N PHE A 11 1.69 -9.45 16.89
CA PHE A 11 0.92 -8.28 16.50
C PHE A 11 -0.41 -8.69 15.84
N TYR A 12 -0.40 -9.61 14.87
CA TYR A 12 -1.60 -10.10 14.22
C TYR A 12 -2.60 -10.72 15.21
N LYS A 13 -2.11 -11.48 16.19
CA LYS A 13 -2.97 -12.03 17.26
C LYS A 13 -3.62 -10.94 18.12
N SER A 14 -2.88 -9.87 18.42
CA SER A 14 -3.41 -8.78 19.26
C SER A 14 -4.53 -7.97 18.59
N ILE A 15 -4.52 -7.87 17.24
CA ILE A 15 -5.52 -7.14 16.47
C ILE A 15 -6.63 -8.03 15.89
N GLN A 16 -6.50 -9.35 15.99
CA GLN A 16 -7.39 -10.31 15.32
C GLN A 16 -8.83 -10.32 15.87
N SER A 17 -9.05 -9.75 17.07
CA SER A 17 -10.39 -9.57 17.66
C SER A 17 -11.13 -8.35 17.11
N SER A 18 -10.47 -7.48 16.39
CA SER A 18 -11.06 -6.30 15.78
C SER A 18 -11.84 -6.67 14.52
N GLN A 19 -12.93 -5.97 14.27
CA GLN A 19 -13.80 -6.25 13.12
C GLN A 19 -13.18 -5.81 11.79
N SER A 20 -12.25 -4.84 11.81
CA SER A 20 -11.56 -4.36 10.60
C SER A 20 -10.21 -3.77 10.97
N ASN A 21 -9.16 -4.26 10.34
CA ASN A 21 -7.82 -3.76 10.55
C ASN A 21 -7.28 -3.14 9.27
N LEU A 22 -6.97 -1.85 9.34
CA LEU A 22 -6.26 -1.13 8.31
C LEU A 22 -4.90 -0.71 8.86
N ILE A 23 -3.83 -1.20 8.25
CA ILE A 23 -2.46 -0.94 8.67
C ILE A 23 -1.84 0.05 7.70
N LEU A 24 -1.41 1.19 8.22
CA LEU A 24 -0.73 2.21 7.41
C LEU A 24 0.77 2.02 7.55
N ALA A 25 1.44 1.91 6.42
CA ALA A 25 2.89 1.72 6.33
C ALA A 25 3.53 2.81 5.48
N GLY A 26 4.80 3.05 5.71
CA GLY A 26 5.65 3.98 4.94
C GLY A 26 7.00 3.35 4.66
N ASP A 27 8.07 4.15 4.74
CA ASP A 27 9.50 3.78 4.67
C ASP A 27 9.97 3.29 3.28
N SER A 28 9.25 2.41 2.61
CA SER A 28 9.67 1.88 1.30
C SER A 28 9.56 2.88 0.15
N HIS A 29 8.96 4.03 0.38
CA HIS A 29 8.76 5.12 -0.58
C HIS A 29 7.90 4.78 -1.81
N ASN A 30 7.34 3.58 -1.87
CA ASN A 30 6.42 3.13 -2.92
C ASN A 30 5.01 2.99 -2.38
N SER A 31 4.03 3.07 -3.26
CA SER A 31 2.64 2.82 -2.90
C SER A 31 2.30 1.35 -3.05
N TRP A 32 1.50 0.79 -2.14
CA TRP A 32 0.91 -0.55 -2.31
C TRP A 32 -0.38 -0.74 -1.53
N ILE A 33 -1.13 -1.75 -1.93
CA ILE A 33 -2.22 -2.33 -1.15
C ILE A 33 -1.99 -3.83 -1.08
N SER A 34 -2.01 -4.39 0.13
CA SER A 34 -1.78 -5.81 0.37
C SER A 34 -2.78 -6.37 1.37
N ASN A 35 -3.31 -7.56 1.07
CA ASN A 35 -4.05 -8.34 2.05
C ASN A 35 -3.07 -8.98 3.04
N LEU A 36 -3.41 -8.95 4.32
CA LEU A 36 -2.60 -9.55 5.37
C LEU A 36 -3.23 -10.85 5.87
N TYR A 37 -2.43 -11.89 5.96
CA TYR A 37 -2.83 -13.19 6.45
C TYR A 37 -1.87 -13.69 7.54
N SER A 38 -2.43 -14.31 8.58
CA SER A 38 -1.66 -15.01 9.60
C SER A 38 -1.01 -16.28 9.01
N LYS A 39 -0.10 -16.91 9.80
CA LYS A 39 0.46 -18.23 9.43
C LYS A 39 -0.62 -19.30 9.21
N GLN A 40 -1.76 -19.19 9.89
CA GLN A 40 -2.91 -20.08 9.72
C GLN A 40 -3.78 -19.74 8.51
N LYS A 41 -3.33 -18.83 7.64
CA LYS A 41 -4.06 -18.34 6.47
C LYS A 41 -5.39 -17.64 6.80
N LYS A 42 -5.55 -17.15 8.01
CA LYS A 42 -6.70 -16.31 8.36
C LYS A 42 -6.44 -14.87 7.93
N PHE A 43 -7.42 -14.26 7.32
CA PHE A 43 -7.37 -12.83 6.98
C PHE A 43 -7.25 -12.00 8.26
N VAL A 44 -6.33 -11.05 8.27
CA VAL A 44 -6.04 -10.20 9.44
C VAL A 44 -6.45 -8.76 9.16
N GLY A 45 -6.27 -8.28 7.95
CA GLY A 45 -6.54 -6.91 7.56
C GLY A 45 -5.89 -6.53 6.24
N ILE A 46 -5.87 -5.25 5.96
CA ILE A 46 -5.27 -4.69 4.74
C ILE A 46 -4.17 -3.71 5.12
N GLU A 47 -3.03 -3.82 4.46
CA GLU A 47 -1.93 -2.88 4.56
C GLU A 47 -1.94 -1.92 3.38
N ILE A 48 -1.79 -0.63 3.69
CA ILE A 48 -1.66 0.46 2.73
C ILE A 48 -0.28 1.07 2.91
N GLY A 49 0.55 0.94 1.90
CA GLY A 49 1.85 1.59 1.82
C GLY A 49 1.73 2.96 1.19
N ALA A 50 2.16 3.99 1.93
CA ALA A 50 2.18 5.35 1.43
C ALA A 50 3.44 5.63 0.60
N PRO A 51 3.32 6.37 -0.52
CA PRO A 51 4.48 6.80 -1.28
C PRO A 51 5.30 7.84 -0.52
N SER A 52 6.54 8.07 -0.95
CA SER A 52 7.28 9.22 -0.49
C SER A 52 6.69 10.52 -1.06
N ILE A 53 6.83 11.62 -0.31
CA ILE A 53 6.50 12.95 -0.81
C ILE A 53 7.61 13.44 -1.77
N SER A 54 8.88 13.25 -1.41
CA SER A 54 10.03 13.75 -2.19
C SER A 54 11.24 12.82 -2.22
N SER A 55 11.32 11.85 -1.31
CA SER A 55 12.45 10.90 -1.24
C SER A 55 12.51 10.00 -2.48
N PRO A 56 13.69 9.50 -2.86
CA PRO A 56 13.81 8.56 -3.96
C PRO A 56 12.93 7.33 -3.78
N ASN A 57 12.38 6.83 -4.86
CA ASN A 57 11.60 5.59 -4.93
C ASN A 57 12.09 4.72 -6.11
N PHE A 58 11.34 3.70 -6.53
CA PHE A 58 11.81 2.77 -7.56
C PHE A 58 12.06 3.42 -8.91
N ILE A 59 11.28 4.44 -9.32
CA ILE A 59 11.56 5.14 -10.58
C ILE A 59 12.92 5.84 -10.58
N ASP A 60 13.34 6.36 -9.42
CA ASP A 60 14.65 7.01 -9.31
C ASP A 60 15.81 6.01 -9.36
N ALA A 61 15.59 4.76 -8.93
CA ALA A 61 16.59 3.70 -8.90
C ALA A 61 16.63 2.89 -10.21
N PHE A 62 15.48 2.62 -10.82
CA PHE A 62 15.34 1.66 -11.91
C PHE A 62 14.83 2.27 -13.22
N GLY A 63 14.49 3.56 -13.25
CA GLY A 63 14.01 4.24 -14.46
C GLY A 63 12.82 3.53 -15.10
N ASP A 64 12.84 3.33 -16.40
CA ASP A 64 11.74 2.71 -17.16
C ASP A 64 11.46 1.24 -16.78
N MET A 65 12.34 0.61 -16.00
CA MET A 65 12.12 -0.75 -15.48
C MET A 65 11.12 -0.82 -14.35
N VAL A 66 10.64 0.31 -13.82
CA VAL A 66 9.72 0.35 -12.68
C VAL A 66 8.40 -0.38 -12.97
N ASP A 67 7.80 -0.18 -14.12
CA ASP A 67 6.52 -0.80 -14.48
C ASP A 67 6.64 -2.34 -14.60
N PRO A 68 7.67 -2.92 -15.27
CA PRO A 68 7.97 -4.35 -15.20
C PRO A 68 8.22 -4.89 -13.78
N ILE A 69 8.91 -4.13 -12.93
CA ILE A 69 9.20 -4.51 -11.54
C ILE A 69 7.91 -4.56 -10.72
N ASP A 70 7.07 -3.53 -10.80
CA ASP A 70 5.77 -3.49 -10.12
C ASP A 70 4.90 -4.69 -10.53
N LYS A 71 4.85 -5.02 -11.81
CA LYS A 71 4.15 -6.19 -12.32
C LYS A 71 4.71 -7.50 -11.74
N SER A 72 6.02 -7.66 -11.73
CA SER A 72 6.68 -8.83 -11.16
C SER A 72 6.38 -9.02 -9.68
N PHE A 73 6.30 -7.94 -8.90
CA PHE A 73 5.93 -8.01 -7.49
C PHE A 73 4.48 -8.51 -7.29
N ILE A 74 3.53 -8.03 -8.10
CA ILE A 74 2.15 -8.50 -8.03
C ILE A 74 2.06 -9.99 -8.42
N GLU A 75 2.76 -10.41 -9.48
CA GLU A 75 2.76 -11.80 -9.95
C GLU A 75 3.41 -12.77 -8.95
N SER A 76 4.46 -12.33 -8.25
CA SER A 76 5.19 -13.15 -7.29
C SER A 76 4.57 -13.17 -5.89
N ASN A 77 3.72 -12.22 -5.54
CA ASN A 77 3.11 -12.10 -4.22
C ASN A 77 1.58 -12.02 -4.30
N LYS A 78 0.91 -13.15 -4.11
CA LYS A 78 -0.56 -13.27 -4.17
C LYS A 78 -1.30 -12.37 -3.18
N ASN A 79 -0.64 -11.87 -2.14
CA ASN A 79 -1.25 -10.98 -1.17
C ASN A 79 -1.17 -9.51 -1.60
N LEU A 80 -0.25 -9.17 -2.49
CA LEU A 80 -0.09 -7.84 -3.04
C LEU A 80 -1.14 -7.62 -4.14
N ILE A 81 -2.08 -6.73 -3.88
CA ILE A 81 -3.19 -6.44 -4.79
C ILE A 81 -2.77 -5.42 -5.84
N TRP A 82 -2.00 -4.43 -5.41
CA TRP A 82 -1.58 -3.33 -6.26
C TRP A 82 -0.31 -2.67 -5.70
N THR A 83 0.54 -2.17 -6.59
CA THR A 83 1.70 -1.36 -6.23
C THR A 83 1.99 -0.29 -7.29
N ASN A 84 2.65 0.77 -6.89
CA ASN A 84 3.15 1.83 -7.75
C ASN A 84 4.47 2.37 -7.19
N GLY A 85 5.57 1.99 -7.83
CA GLY A 85 6.92 2.45 -7.53
C GLY A 85 7.33 3.72 -8.29
N LYS A 86 6.43 4.29 -9.11
CA LYS A 86 6.72 5.38 -10.04
C LYS A 86 6.42 6.76 -9.47
N ASN A 87 5.27 6.91 -8.85
CA ASN A 87 4.73 8.23 -8.51
C ASN A 87 5.04 8.62 -7.06
N LYS A 88 5.18 9.92 -6.84
CA LYS A 88 5.34 10.53 -5.53
C LYS A 88 4.10 11.31 -5.14
N GLY A 89 3.78 11.29 -3.84
CA GLY A 89 2.57 11.94 -3.36
C GLY A 89 2.19 11.54 -1.95
N TYR A 90 0.89 11.39 -1.71
CA TYR A 90 0.35 11.04 -0.40
C TYR A 90 -0.92 10.20 -0.53
N VAL A 91 -1.27 9.54 0.56
CA VAL A 91 -2.52 8.78 0.68
C VAL A 91 -3.52 9.60 1.49
N GLU A 92 -4.74 9.63 1.01
CA GLU A 92 -5.91 10.18 1.68
C GLU A 92 -6.89 9.05 1.99
N LEU A 93 -7.44 9.04 3.19
CA LEU A 93 -8.39 8.04 3.64
C LEU A 93 -9.70 8.72 4.04
N GLU A 94 -10.80 8.29 3.46
CA GLU A 94 -12.15 8.63 3.89
C GLU A 94 -12.79 7.39 4.53
N ILE A 95 -13.06 7.47 5.83
CA ILE A 95 -13.54 6.32 6.62
C ILE A 95 -15.04 6.44 6.81
N TYR A 96 -15.77 5.44 6.32
CA TYR A 96 -17.22 5.30 6.46
C TYR A 96 -17.55 4.10 7.35
N SER A 97 -18.78 3.99 7.80
CA SER A 97 -19.23 2.86 8.64
C SER A 97 -19.07 1.49 7.98
N GLU A 98 -19.13 1.40 6.67
CA GLU A 98 -19.16 0.14 5.91
C GLU A 98 -17.90 -0.12 5.09
N PHE A 99 -17.15 0.93 4.77
CA PHE A 99 -15.95 0.86 3.94
C PHE A 99 -14.99 2.02 4.20
N VAL A 100 -13.78 1.88 3.68
CA VAL A 100 -12.80 2.97 3.60
C VAL A 100 -12.53 3.25 2.13
N GLU A 101 -12.58 4.51 1.72
CA GLU A 101 -12.05 4.96 0.43
C GLU A 101 -10.61 5.39 0.61
N VAL A 102 -9.72 4.80 -0.20
CA VAL A 102 -8.28 5.07 -0.20
C VAL A 102 -7.95 5.76 -1.50
N LYS A 103 -7.40 6.98 -1.43
CA LYS A 103 -6.99 7.76 -2.60
C LYS A 103 -5.50 7.99 -2.58
N PHE A 104 -4.80 7.49 -3.58
CA PHE A 104 -3.39 7.80 -3.81
C PHE A 104 -3.31 9.04 -4.69
N ASN A 105 -2.91 10.15 -4.11
CA ASN A 105 -2.78 11.46 -4.76
C ASN A 105 -1.33 11.67 -5.19
N TYR A 106 -1.10 11.90 -6.47
CA TYR A 106 0.22 12.00 -7.05
C TYR A 106 0.48 13.34 -7.74
N VAL A 107 1.75 13.65 -7.91
CA VAL A 107 2.23 14.81 -8.67
C VAL A 107 3.13 14.37 -9.81
N SER A 108 3.15 15.16 -10.89
CA SER A 108 3.93 14.86 -12.08
C SER A 108 5.45 14.93 -11.85
N THR A 109 5.89 15.73 -10.90
CA THR A 109 7.28 15.87 -10.49
C THR A 109 7.40 16.56 -9.15
N VAL A 110 8.44 16.23 -8.40
CA VAL A 110 8.87 16.91 -7.17
C VAL A 110 10.15 17.73 -7.37
N LYS A 111 10.71 17.68 -8.58
CA LYS A 111 11.96 18.37 -8.94
C LYS A 111 11.74 19.82 -9.42
N SER A 112 10.48 20.25 -9.53
CA SER A 112 10.09 21.59 -9.99
C SER A 112 8.91 22.13 -9.21
N LYS A 113 8.88 23.44 -8.95
CA LYS A 113 7.70 24.13 -8.42
C LYS A 113 6.53 24.16 -9.42
N ARG A 114 6.79 23.93 -10.70
CA ARG A 114 5.78 23.80 -11.75
C ARG A 114 5.40 22.32 -11.91
N TYR A 115 4.54 21.83 -11.05
CA TYR A 115 4.00 20.46 -11.10
C TYR A 115 2.52 20.46 -11.45
N LYS A 116 2.03 19.32 -11.92
CA LYS A 116 0.60 19.06 -12.12
C LYS A 116 0.16 17.97 -11.15
N LYS A 117 -1.03 18.11 -10.58
CA LYS A 117 -1.68 17.00 -9.91
C LYS A 117 -2.06 15.96 -10.97
N LEU A 118 -1.74 14.71 -10.72
CA LEU A 118 -2.19 13.59 -11.55
C LEU A 118 -3.58 13.15 -11.11
N GLN A 119 -4.28 12.38 -11.95
CA GLN A 119 -5.52 11.74 -11.55
C GLN A 119 -5.22 10.78 -10.38
N PRO A 120 -5.96 10.87 -9.28
CA PRO A 120 -5.76 9.96 -8.16
C PRO A 120 -6.15 8.53 -8.55
N ILE A 121 -5.50 7.57 -7.90
CA ILE A 121 -5.89 6.17 -7.99
C ILE A 121 -6.66 5.83 -6.72
N SER A 122 -7.92 5.42 -6.86
CA SER A 122 -8.82 5.19 -5.74
C SER A 122 -9.19 3.72 -5.61
N PHE A 123 -9.31 3.27 -4.35
CA PHE A 123 -9.78 1.93 -4.00
C PHE A 123 -10.84 2.03 -2.92
N LYS A 124 -11.83 1.15 -3.00
CA LYS A 124 -12.84 0.97 -1.97
C LYS A 124 -12.54 -0.33 -1.21
N ILE A 125 -12.29 -0.20 0.08
CA ILE A 125 -11.98 -1.31 0.99
C ILE A 125 -13.19 -1.56 1.87
N ASN A 126 -13.88 -2.66 1.68
CA ASN A 126 -14.97 -3.07 2.56
C ASN A 126 -14.42 -3.63 3.87
N HIS A 127 -15.05 -3.30 4.99
CA HIS A 127 -14.67 -3.84 6.28
C HIS A 127 -14.72 -5.37 6.31
N ASN A 128 -13.74 -6.00 6.95
CA ASN A 128 -13.64 -7.46 7.19
C ASN A 128 -13.54 -8.35 5.94
N LYS A 129 -13.22 -7.78 4.78
CA LYS A 129 -13.08 -8.56 3.56
C LYS A 129 -11.73 -8.30 2.90
N PRO A 130 -11.04 -9.36 2.43
CA PRO A 130 -9.88 -9.17 1.57
C PRO A 130 -10.30 -8.47 0.28
N MET A 131 -9.39 -7.73 -0.31
CA MET A 131 -9.55 -7.22 -1.68
C MET A 131 -9.27 -8.35 -2.67
N ILE A 132 -10.00 -8.34 -3.78
CA ILE A 132 -9.90 -9.33 -4.86
C ILE A 132 -9.32 -8.65 -6.11
#